data_0a942b35bc388b0e6dba28ae0f39b947
#
_entry.id   0a942b35bc388b0e6dba28ae0f39b947
#
_cell.length_a   1.000
_cell.length_b   1.000
_cell.length_c   1.000
_cell.angle_alpha   90.00
_cell.angle_beta   90.00
_cell.angle_gamma   90.00
#
_symmetry.space_group_name_H-M   'P 1'
#
loop_
_entity.id
_entity.type
_entity.pdbx_description
1 polymer ?
#
loop_
_entity_poly.entity_id
_entity_poly.type
_entity_poly.pdbx_seq_one_letter_code
_entity_poly.pdbx_strand_id
1 'polypeptide(L)'
;MSDITDFDREKRLEELVGRYQTPLLHMCYLYLCDQSMAEDALQEIFLKIYRNMDRFRGECSEKTWVMKIAVNTCYSMNHSGWSRFFNRHVTPEMMPDETVQTDDEDKQLVSAVAGLLLKLREVILLYYFQNLKVNEIAETLGISQSSVSGRLKRGRDRLKTMLEGRELDE
;
A
#
# COMPACT_ATOMS: atom_id res chain seq x y z
N MET A 1 14.13 19.24 26.07
CA MET A 1 13.79 17.95 25.49
C MET A 1 12.75 17.31 26.39
N SER A 2 11.52 17.30 25.99
CA SER A 2 10.49 16.62 26.77
C SER A 2 10.66 15.13 26.53
N ASP A 3 10.99 14.39 27.59
CA ASP A 3 10.90 12.94 27.56
C ASP A 3 9.45 12.59 27.26
N ILE A 4 9.21 12.12 26.06
CA ILE A 4 7.91 11.59 25.67
C ILE A 4 7.72 10.37 26.56
N THR A 5 6.74 10.42 27.46
CA THR A 5 6.46 9.31 28.37
C THR A 5 5.96 8.11 27.55
N ASP A 6 6.12 6.88 28.06
CA ASP A 6 5.58 5.69 27.40
C ASP A 6 4.07 5.82 27.15
N PHE A 7 3.36 6.49 28.06
CA PHE A 7 1.94 6.80 27.90
C PHE A 7 1.65 7.71 26.70
N ASP A 8 2.48 8.75 26.47
CA ASP A 8 2.32 9.63 25.30
C ASP A 8 2.59 8.90 23.98
N ARG A 9 3.55 7.96 24.00
CA ARG A 9 3.86 7.11 22.82
C ARG A 9 2.73 6.15 22.49
N GLU A 10 2.16 5.49 23.50
CA GLU A 10 1.01 4.59 23.32
C GLU A 10 -0.20 5.35 22.77
N LYS A 11 -0.53 6.49 23.35
CA LYS A 11 -1.62 7.35 22.87
C LYS A 11 -1.42 7.78 21.42
N ARG A 12 -0.20 8.19 21.06
CA ARG A 12 0.11 8.57 19.67
C ARG A 12 0.02 7.38 18.73
N LEU A 13 0.44 6.19 19.14
CA LEU A 13 0.29 4.97 18.35
C LEU A 13 -1.20 4.65 18.12
N GLU A 14 -2.04 4.74 19.16
CA GLU A 14 -3.49 4.53 19.03
C GLU A 14 -4.12 5.48 18.02
N GLU A 15 -3.74 6.76 18.03
CA GLU A 15 -4.19 7.74 17.03
C GLU A 15 -3.77 7.36 15.61
N LEU A 16 -2.53 6.90 15.42
CA LEU A 16 -2.02 6.43 14.13
C LEU A 16 -2.71 5.15 13.68
N VAL A 17 -2.93 4.21 14.57
CA VAL A 17 -3.71 2.98 14.28
C VAL A 17 -5.12 3.35 13.84
N GLY A 18 -5.83 4.19 14.59
CA GLY A 18 -7.18 4.62 14.25
C GLY A 18 -7.28 5.30 12.88
N ARG A 19 -6.24 6.02 12.48
CA ARG A 19 -6.19 6.76 11.20
C ARG A 19 -5.78 5.89 10.02
N TYR A 20 -4.80 5.00 10.21
CA TYR A 20 -4.11 4.32 9.10
C TYR A 20 -4.38 2.82 9.01
N GLN A 21 -4.99 2.18 10.01
CA GLN A 21 -5.17 0.72 10.01
C GLN A 21 -5.86 0.20 8.75
N THR A 22 -7.05 0.69 8.46
CA THR A 22 -7.84 0.24 7.30
C THR A 22 -7.17 0.58 5.97
N PRO A 23 -6.74 1.84 5.71
CA PRO A 23 -6.05 2.15 4.46
C PRO A 23 -4.77 1.34 4.24
N LEU A 24 -3.99 1.12 5.29
CA LEU A 24 -2.76 0.34 5.22
C LEU A 24 -3.04 -1.15 4.95
N LEU A 25 -4.04 -1.71 5.60
CA LEU A 25 -4.41 -3.12 5.38
C LEU A 25 -4.82 -3.36 3.93
N HIS A 26 -5.66 -2.49 3.37
CA HIS A 26 -6.05 -2.57 1.96
C HIS A 26 -4.84 -2.43 1.02
N MET A 27 -3.95 -1.48 1.30
CA MET A 27 -2.74 -1.30 0.51
C MET A 27 -1.82 -2.52 0.59
N CYS A 28 -1.58 -3.04 1.78
CA CYS A 28 -0.76 -4.25 1.97
C CYS A 28 -1.35 -5.44 1.22
N TYR A 29 -2.67 -5.61 1.28
CA TYR A 29 -3.36 -6.68 0.57
C TYR A 29 -3.18 -6.56 -0.95
N LEU A 30 -3.42 -5.40 -1.54
CA LEU A 30 -3.23 -5.17 -2.97
C LEU A 30 -1.75 -5.22 -3.40
N TYR A 31 -0.85 -4.86 -2.50
CA TYR A 31 0.59 -4.92 -2.75
C TYR A 31 1.12 -6.36 -2.75
N LEU A 32 0.75 -7.13 -1.73
CA LEU A 32 1.25 -8.49 -1.47
C LEU A 32 0.40 -9.57 -2.14
N CYS A 33 -0.85 -9.27 -2.48
CA CYS A 33 -1.83 -10.21 -3.04
C CYS A 33 -2.06 -11.46 -2.17
N ASP A 34 -1.94 -11.31 -0.86
CA ASP A 34 -2.12 -12.37 0.13
C ASP A 34 -2.62 -11.77 1.45
N GLN A 35 -3.76 -12.26 1.94
CA GLN A 35 -4.40 -11.72 3.14
C GLN A 35 -3.55 -11.92 4.39
N SER A 36 -3.02 -13.12 4.59
CA SER A 36 -2.21 -13.44 5.78
C SER A 36 -0.93 -12.60 5.80
N MET A 37 -0.26 -12.46 4.66
CA MET A 37 0.90 -11.59 4.54
C MET A 37 0.56 -10.11 4.74
N ALA A 38 -0.62 -9.67 4.31
CA ALA A 38 -1.06 -8.29 4.52
C ALA A 38 -1.30 -7.98 6.00
N GLU A 39 -1.91 -8.90 6.74
CA GLU A 39 -2.12 -8.78 8.18
C GLU A 39 -0.79 -8.77 8.94
N ASP A 40 0.14 -9.66 8.59
CA ASP A 40 1.49 -9.68 9.17
C ASP A 40 2.27 -8.40 8.84
N ALA A 41 2.15 -7.90 7.60
CA ALA A 41 2.76 -6.64 7.19
C ALA A 41 2.21 -5.46 8.01
N LEU A 42 0.90 -5.41 8.21
CA LEU A 42 0.26 -4.35 9.00
C LEU A 42 0.79 -4.31 10.43
N GLN A 43 0.92 -5.46 11.08
CA GLN A 43 1.49 -5.55 12.43
C GLN A 43 2.95 -5.08 12.45
N GLU A 44 3.77 -5.53 11.51
CA GLU A 44 5.17 -5.12 11.41
C GLU A 44 5.33 -3.63 11.11
N ILE A 45 4.44 -3.05 10.30
CA ILE A 45 4.40 -1.61 10.02
C ILE A 45 4.18 -0.83 11.31
N PHE A 46 3.16 -1.17 12.10
CA PHE A 46 2.88 -0.46 13.36
C PHE A 46 3.97 -0.66 14.40
N LEU A 47 4.62 -1.83 14.47
CA LEU A 47 5.80 -2.04 15.32
C LEU A 47 6.95 -1.13 14.89
N LYS A 48 7.20 -0.98 13.60
CA LYS A 48 8.24 -0.07 13.09
C LYS A 48 7.90 1.40 13.33
N ILE A 49 6.63 1.78 13.18
CA ILE A 49 6.14 3.12 13.52
C ILE A 49 6.43 3.40 15.00
N TYR A 50 6.03 2.50 15.90
CA TYR A 50 6.26 2.66 17.33
C TYR A 50 7.74 2.81 17.68
N ARG A 51 8.59 1.98 17.11
CA ARG A 51 10.05 2.02 17.36
C ARG A 51 10.74 3.28 16.81
N ASN A 52 10.18 3.91 15.79
CA ASN A 52 10.81 5.02 15.08
C ASN A 52 10.08 6.37 15.27
N MET A 53 8.97 6.41 16.01
CA MET A 53 8.17 7.64 16.13
C MET A 53 8.94 8.80 16.76
N ASP A 54 9.88 8.51 17.67
CA ASP A 54 10.72 9.53 18.32
C ASP A 54 11.77 10.13 17.38
N ARG A 55 12.05 9.44 16.28
CA ARG A 55 13.01 9.87 15.24
C ARG A 55 12.35 10.68 14.14
N PHE A 56 11.02 10.70 14.09
CA PHE A 56 10.29 11.48 13.12
C PHE A 56 10.37 12.98 13.46
N ARG A 57 11.10 13.74 12.64
CA ARG A 57 11.38 15.17 12.86
C ARG A 57 10.50 16.10 12.04
N GLY A 58 9.50 15.58 11.31
CA GLY A 58 8.65 16.40 10.45
C GLY A 58 9.32 16.85 9.15
N GLU A 59 10.36 16.15 8.68
CA GLU A 59 11.05 16.44 7.41
C GLU A 59 10.15 16.19 6.19
N CYS A 60 9.15 15.33 6.35
CA CYS A 60 8.06 15.10 5.40
C CYS A 60 6.71 15.07 6.13
N SER A 61 5.60 14.94 5.41
CA SER A 61 4.31 14.73 6.06
C SER A 61 4.30 13.42 6.85
N GLU A 62 3.52 13.36 7.94
CA GLU A 62 3.30 12.13 8.71
C GLU A 62 2.86 10.97 7.80
N LYS A 63 1.94 11.28 6.87
CA LYS A 63 1.46 10.30 5.90
C LYS A 63 2.57 9.76 5.01
N THR A 64 3.43 10.61 4.46
CA THR A 64 4.58 10.18 3.65
C THR A 64 5.54 9.31 4.46
N TRP A 65 5.80 9.66 5.70
CA TRP A 65 6.62 8.87 6.59
C TRP A 65 6.03 7.49 6.88
N VAL A 66 4.74 7.42 7.19
CA VAL A 66 4.01 6.15 7.40
C VAL A 66 4.04 5.29 6.14
N MET A 67 3.77 5.89 4.97
CA MET A 67 3.77 5.16 3.69
C MET A 67 5.16 4.63 3.31
N LYS A 68 6.22 5.36 3.63
CA LYS A 68 7.60 4.91 3.43
C LYS A 68 7.92 3.64 4.26
N ILE A 69 7.48 3.61 5.51
CA ILE A 69 7.61 2.41 6.37
C ILE A 69 6.79 1.26 5.77
N ALA A 70 5.56 1.53 5.35
CA ALA A 70 4.64 0.54 4.80
C ALA A 70 5.18 -0.09 3.51
N VAL A 71 5.57 0.71 2.53
CA VAL A 71 6.12 0.22 1.26
C VAL A 71 7.40 -0.59 1.49
N ASN A 72 8.32 -0.10 2.30
CA ASN A 72 9.56 -0.82 2.61
C ASN A 72 9.30 -2.17 3.30
N THR A 73 8.30 -2.24 4.16
CA THR A 73 7.89 -3.48 4.83
C THR A 73 7.29 -4.47 3.83
N CYS A 74 6.34 -4.02 3.03
CA CYS A 74 5.73 -4.86 1.98
C CYS A 74 6.77 -5.33 0.95
N TYR A 75 7.67 -4.44 0.54
CA TYR A 75 8.76 -4.79 -0.38
C TYR A 75 9.65 -5.89 0.19
N SER A 76 10.09 -5.76 1.44
CA SER A 76 10.92 -6.77 2.11
C SER A 76 10.21 -8.11 2.23
N MET A 77 8.93 -8.13 2.57
CA MET A 77 8.13 -9.35 2.68
C MET A 77 7.90 -10.01 1.31
N ASN A 78 7.70 -9.21 0.27
CA ASN A 78 7.49 -9.71 -1.09
C ASN A 78 8.76 -10.39 -1.65
N HIS A 79 9.95 -9.97 -1.22
CA HIS A 79 11.24 -10.51 -1.66
C HIS A 79 11.77 -11.63 -0.76
N SER A 80 11.21 -11.83 0.43
CA SER A 80 11.48 -13.02 1.23
C SER A 80 10.87 -14.23 0.51
N GLY A 81 11.66 -15.28 0.23
CA GLY A 81 11.33 -16.39 -0.69
C GLY A 81 9.98 -17.13 -0.53
N TRP A 82 9.17 -16.79 0.47
CA TRP A 82 7.81 -17.29 0.67
C TRP A 82 6.84 -16.90 -0.44
N SER A 83 7.03 -15.74 -1.00
CA SER A 83 6.13 -15.14 -1.99
C SER A 83 6.15 -15.85 -3.35
N ARG A 84 7.17 -16.67 -3.64
CA ARG A 84 7.34 -17.34 -4.95
C ARG A 84 6.50 -18.59 -5.13
N PHE A 85 5.94 -19.15 -4.05
CA PHE A 85 5.27 -20.45 -4.06
C PHE A 85 3.75 -20.40 -4.17
N PHE A 86 3.11 -19.23 -4.06
CA PHE A 86 1.67 -19.10 -4.14
C PHE A 86 1.23 -18.49 -5.46
N ASN A 87 0.49 -19.28 -6.26
CA ASN A 87 -0.32 -18.77 -7.36
C ASN A 87 -1.37 -17.81 -6.78
N ARG A 88 -1.19 -16.53 -7.03
CA ARG A 88 -1.94 -15.47 -6.38
C ARG A 88 -3.16 -15.11 -7.22
N HIS A 89 -4.28 -15.69 -6.90
CA HIS A 89 -5.57 -15.18 -7.32
C HIS A 89 -6.07 -14.25 -6.22
N VAL A 90 -6.04 -12.96 -6.49
CA VAL A 90 -6.65 -11.95 -5.64
C VAL A 90 -8.10 -11.81 -6.03
N THR A 91 -9.01 -12.08 -5.11
CA THR A 91 -10.42 -11.81 -5.27
C THR A 91 -10.86 -10.71 -4.31
N PRO A 92 -11.79 -9.83 -4.71
CA PRO A 92 -12.30 -8.77 -3.84
C PRO A 92 -12.95 -9.30 -2.55
N GLU A 93 -13.49 -10.51 -2.59
CA GLU A 93 -14.08 -11.17 -1.42
C GLU A 93 -13.04 -11.47 -0.33
N MET A 94 -11.75 -11.46 -0.67
CA MET A 94 -10.65 -11.62 0.27
C MET A 94 -10.21 -10.29 0.89
N MET A 95 -10.76 -9.14 0.46
CA MET A 95 -10.45 -7.86 1.07
C MET A 95 -11.09 -7.77 2.47
N PRO A 96 -10.34 -7.30 3.47
CA PRO A 96 -10.76 -7.34 4.87
C PRO A 96 -11.74 -6.22 5.25
N ASP A 97 -12.75 -5.95 4.42
CA ASP A 97 -13.80 -5.00 4.77
C ASP A 97 -15.18 -5.53 4.37
N GLU A 98 -16.00 -5.81 5.37
CA GLU A 98 -17.38 -6.31 5.22
C GLU A 98 -18.33 -5.23 4.69
N THR A 99 -17.88 -3.99 4.51
CA THR A 99 -18.75 -2.85 4.21
C THR A 99 -18.85 -2.47 2.75
N VAL A 100 -18.05 -3.07 1.87
CA VAL A 100 -18.11 -2.77 0.44
C VAL A 100 -18.97 -3.83 -0.25
N GLN A 101 -20.20 -3.45 -0.61
CA GLN A 101 -20.91 -4.11 -1.70
C GLN A 101 -20.10 -3.81 -2.97
N THR A 102 -19.10 -4.64 -3.25
CA THR A 102 -18.24 -4.51 -4.41
C THR A 102 -19.07 -4.87 -5.64
N ASP A 103 -19.30 -3.89 -6.47
CA ASP A 103 -19.83 -4.06 -7.81
C ASP A 103 -18.85 -4.91 -8.65
N ASP A 104 -19.33 -5.57 -9.69
CA ASP A 104 -18.47 -6.40 -10.55
C ASP A 104 -17.34 -5.61 -11.21
N GLU A 105 -17.55 -4.30 -11.43
CA GLU A 105 -16.51 -3.37 -11.91
C GLU A 105 -15.36 -3.20 -10.91
N ASP A 106 -15.67 -3.09 -9.62
CA ASP A 106 -14.66 -2.99 -8.56
C ASP A 106 -13.82 -4.27 -8.45
N LYS A 107 -14.44 -5.43 -8.63
CA LYS A 107 -13.76 -6.74 -8.65
C LYS A 107 -12.78 -6.84 -9.81
N GLN A 108 -13.17 -6.37 -10.98
CA GLN A 108 -12.31 -6.35 -12.16
C GLN A 108 -11.12 -5.41 -11.96
N LEU A 109 -11.35 -4.22 -11.38
CA LEU A 109 -10.30 -3.26 -11.10
C LEU A 109 -9.27 -3.81 -10.10
N VAL A 110 -9.71 -4.42 -9.00
CA VAL A 110 -8.84 -5.04 -7.99
C VAL A 110 -7.97 -6.12 -8.63
N SER A 111 -8.57 -6.99 -9.43
CA SER A 111 -7.85 -8.06 -10.15
C SER A 111 -6.83 -7.48 -11.15
N ALA A 112 -7.20 -6.43 -11.86
CA ALA A 112 -6.31 -5.77 -12.81
C ALA A 112 -5.11 -5.09 -12.11
N VAL A 113 -5.34 -4.40 -11.00
CA VAL A 113 -4.28 -3.78 -10.18
C VAL A 113 -3.33 -4.84 -9.64
N ALA A 114 -3.86 -5.95 -9.11
CA ALA A 114 -3.06 -7.08 -8.64
C ALA A 114 -2.21 -7.73 -9.75
N GLY A 115 -2.69 -7.70 -10.99
CA GLY A 115 -1.99 -8.20 -12.17
C GLY A 115 -0.88 -7.29 -12.71
N LEU A 116 -0.75 -6.05 -12.22
CA LEU A 116 0.32 -5.15 -12.63
C LEU A 116 1.69 -5.65 -12.14
N LEU A 117 2.73 -5.34 -12.91
CA LEU A 117 4.11 -5.44 -12.41
C LEU A 117 4.28 -4.61 -11.14
N LEU A 118 5.01 -5.12 -10.17
CA LEU A 118 5.14 -4.50 -8.84
C LEU A 118 5.50 -3.00 -8.90
N LYS A 119 6.47 -2.63 -9.74
CA LYS A 119 6.89 -1.22 -9.90
C LYS A 119 5.79 -0.29 -10.43
N LEU A 120 4.83 -0.81 -11.16
CA LEU A 120 3.66 -0.05 -11.64
C LEU A 120 2.56 -0.05 -10.58
N ARG A 121 2.33 -1.21 -9.95
CA ARG A 121 1.34 -1.37 -8.89
C ARG A 121 1.59 -0.42 -7.72
N GLU A 122 2.82 -0.34 -7.23
CA GLU A 122 3.13 0.51 -6.06
C GLU A 122 2.85 2.00 -6.31
N VAL A 123 3.14 2.55 -7.48
CA VAL A 123 2.81 3.95 -7.79
C VAL A 123 1.29 4.16 -7.96
N ILE A 124 0.58 3.20 -8.52
CA ILE A 124 -0.88 3.22 -8.64
C ILE A 124 -1.53 3.21 -7.25
N LEU A 125 -1.07 2.32 -6.35
CA LEU A 125 -1.59 2.24 -4.98
C LEU A 125 -1.34 3.53 -4.20
N LEU A 126 -0.13 4.08 -4.28
CA LEU A 126 0.21 5.31 -3.55
C LEU A 126 -0.54 6.52 -4.10
N TYR A 127 -0.74 6.61 -5.40
CA TYR A 127 -1.41 7.74 -6.03
C TYR A 127 -2.94 7.70 -5.86
N TYR A 128 -3.58 6.59 -6.24
CA TYR A 128 -5.04 6.49 -6.28
C TYR A 128 -5.67 6.02 -4.97
N PHE A 129 -5.04 5.11 -4.25
CA PHE A 129 -5.61 4.57 -3.00
C PHE A 129 -5.14 5.34 -1.77
N GLN A 130 -3.92 5.88 -1.80
CA GLN A 130 -3.40 6.66 -0.67
C GLN A 130 -3.42 8.17 -0.91
N ASN A 131 -3.82 8.63 -2.09
CA ASN A 131 -3.90 10.04 -2.45
C ASN A 131 -2.59 10.83 -2.24
N LEU A 132 -1.44 10.19 -2.47
CA LEU A 132 -0.16 10.87 -2.43
C LEU A 132 0.09 11.63 -3.73
N LYS A 133 0.73 12.79 -3.61
CA LYS A 133 1.21 13.57 -4.76
C LYS A 133 2.45 12.92 -5.38
N VAL A 134 2.74 13.24 -6.63
CA VAL A 134 3.91 12.70 -7.35
C VAL A 134 5.23 12.92 -6.59
N ASN A 135 5.42 14.12 -6.01
CA ASN A 135 6.61 14.41 -5.21
C ASN A 135 6.70 13.57 -3.93
N GLU A 136 5.57 13.32 -3.27
CA GLU A 136 5.50 12.47 -2.07
C GLU A 136 5.76 10.99 -2.39
N ILE A 137 5.26 10.53 -3.53
CA ILE A 137 5.55 9.17 -4.03
C ILE A 137 7.03 9.02 -4.38
N ALA A 138 7.61 10.01 -5.05
CA ALA A 138 9.02 10.05 -5.37
C ALA A 138 9.90 9.93 -4.11
N GLU A 139 9.55 10.68 -3.08
CA GLU A 139 10.21 10.61 -1.78
C GLU A 139 10.00 9.25 -1.10
N THR A 140 8.78 8.72 -1.11
CA THR A 140 8.42 7.42 -0.53
C THR A 140 9.22 6.29 -1.15
N LEU A 141 9.36 6.28 -2.48
CA LEU A 141 10.01 5.21 -3.24
C LEU A 141 11.52 5.45 -3.48
N GLY A 142 12.02 6.64 -3.16
CA GLY A 142 13.42 7.01 -3.42
C GLY A 142 13.75 7.07 -4.92
N ILE A 143 12.84 7.54 -5.75
CA ILE A 143 12.99 7.70 -7.20
C ILE A 143 12.64 9.12 -7.63
N SER A 144 13.00 9.49 -8.88
CA SER A 144 12.65 10.81 -9.40
C SER A 144 11.18 10.98 -9.69
N GLN A 145 10.67 12.23 -9.65
CA GLN A 145 9.29 12.55 -10.00
C GLN A 145 8.95 12.15 -11.45
N SER A 146 9.90 12.29 -12.37
CA SER A 146 9.73 11.84 -13.76
C SER A 146 9.57 10.32 -13.86
N SER A 147 10.29 9.55 -13.02
CA SER A 147 10.10 8.11 -12.93
C SER A 147 8.73 7.73 -12.39
N VAL A 148 8.23 8.45 -11.37
CA VAL A 148 6.86 8.27 -10.86
C VAL A 148 5.83 8.53 -11.95
N SER A 149 5.93 9.67 -12.63
CA SER A 149 5.01 10.05 -13.71
C SER A 149 5.02 9.05 -14.86
N GLY A 150 6.20 8.57 -15.26
CA GLY A 150 6.35 7.54 -16.28
C GLY A 150 5.75 6.19 -15.86
N ARG A 151 5.92 5.79 -14.61
CA ARG A 151 5.31 4.56 -14.07
C ARG A 151 3.79 4.70 -13.95
N LEU A 152 3.28 5.84 -13.52
CA LEU A 152 1.83 6.11 -13.45
C LEU A 152 1.20 6.02 -14.85
N LYS A 153 1.82 6.63 -15.85
CA LYS A 153 1.33 6.55 -17.24
C LYS A 153 1.27 5.10 -17.72
N ARG A 154 2.37 4.36 -17.60
CA ARG A 154 2.42 2.95 -18.00
C ARG A 154 1.44 2.08 -17.21
N GLY A 155 1.28 2.34 -15.90
CA GLY A 155 0.32 1.64 -15.05
C GLY A 155 -1.11 1.86 -15.52
N ARG A 156 -1.49 3.11 -15.82
CA ARG A 156 -2.82 3.46 -16.36
C ARG A 156 -3.07 2.81 -17.73
N ASP A 157 -2.09 2.91 -18.63
CA ASP A 157 -2.20 2.32 -19.98
C ASP A 157 -2.39 0.80 -19.88
N ARG A 158 -1.66 0.14 -18.99
CA ARG A 158 -1.78 -1.30 -18.77
C ARG A 158 -3.13 -1.68 -18.16
N LEU A 159 -3.61 -0.94 -17.17
CA LEU A 159 -4.93 -1.15 -16.57
C LEU A 159 -6.04 -1.00 -17.61
N LYS A 160 -5.96 0.04 -18.43
CA LYS A 160 -6.92 0.26 -19.52
C LYS A 160 -6.96 -0.94 -20.46
N THR A 161 -5.80 -1.42 -20.94
CA THR A 161 -5.72 -2.61 -21.81
C THR A 161 -6.30 -3.85 -21.14
N MET A 162 -6.04 -4.06 -19.86
CA MET A 162 -6.53 -5.23 -19.13
C MET A 162 -8.05 -5.20 -18.91
N LEU A 163 -8.63 -4.02 -18.70
CA LEU A 163 -10.07 -3.85 -18.49
C LEU A 163 -10.83 -3.91 -19.82
N GLU A 164 -10.35 -3.23 -20.87
CA GLU A 164 -10.96 -3.27 -22.20
C GLU A 164 -10.86 -4.66 -22.85
N GLY A 165 -9.77 -5.40 -22.61
CA GLY A 165 -9.59 -6.76 -23.15
C GLY A 165 -10.56 -7.79 -22.56
N ARG A 166 -11.11 -7.54 -21.37
CA ARG A 166 -12.10 -8.41 -20.73
C ARG A 166 -13.52 -8.17 -21.20
N GLU A 167 -13.82 -6.93 -21.61
CA GLU A 167 -15.14 -6.59 -22.18
C GLU A 167 -15.40 -7.25 -23.55
N LEU A 168 -14.34 -7.73 -24.23
CA LEU A 168 -14.44 -8.39 -25.54
C LEU A 168 -14.58 -9.91 -25.43
N ASP A 169 -14.38 -10.50 -24.26
CA ASP A 169 -14.47 -11.95 -24.01
C ASP A 169 -15.80 -12.38 -23.36
N GLU A 170 -16.75 -11.45 -23.12
CA GLU A 170 -18.14 -11.71 -22.70
C GLU A 170 -19.08 -11.56 -23.92
#